data_a9262884283431730e35103b45ddb7ff
#
_entry.id   a9262884283431730e35103b45ddb7ff
#
_cell.length_a   1.000
_cell.length_b   1.000
_cell.length_c   1.000
_cell.angle_alpha   90.00
_cell.angle_beta   90.00
_cell.angle_gamma   90.00
#
_symmetry.space_group_name_H-M   'P 1'
#
loop_
_entity.id
_entity.type
_entity.pdbx_description
1 polymer ?
#
loop_
_entity_poly.entity_id
_entity_poly.type
_entity_poly.pdbx_seq_one_letter_code
_entity_poly.pdbx_strand_id
1 'polypeptide(L)'
;SRRGSLAIDATFSEFGEYEQQFYAAVQTGWYQEIEFFQPIDTSTRVQIRFTLYADGRVESVKAVQTSASEIATFICETAIIKRSPFRPWTKEMVQVFGQQRTLHVVFHYR
;
A
#
# COMPACT_ATOMS: atom_id res chain seq x y z
N SER A 1 12.30 -1.29 8.23
CA SER A 1 12.30 -2.01 9.49
C SER A 1 12.36 -3.51 9.26
N ARG A 2 12.89 -4.20 10.23
CA ARG A 2 12.97 -5.65 10.20
C ARG A 2 11.67 -6.35 10.57
N ARG A 3 10.65 -5.58 10.95
CA ARG A 3 9.35 -6.12 11.32
C ARG A 3 8.58 -6.65 10.12
N GLY A 4 8.97 -6.26 8.90
CA GLY A 4 8.27 -6.77 7.75
C GLY A 4 8.71 -6.19 6.44
N SER A 5 8.11 -6.68 5.38
CA SER A 5 8.32 -6.22 4.02
C SER A 5 7.00 -6.15 3.29
N LEU A 6 6.94 -5.39 2.21
CA LEU A 6 5.73 -5.31 1.41
C LEU A 6 6.07 -5.49 -0.08
N ALA A 7 5.05 -5.87 -0.83
CA ALA A 7 5.17 -6.03 -2.28
C ALA A 7 3.95 -5.41 -2.93
N ILE A 8 4.18 -4.68 -4.01
CA ILE A 8 3.14 -4.05 -4.81
C ILE A 8 2.99 -4.87 -6.07
N ASP A 9 1.76 -5.00 -6.58
CA ASP A 9 1.56 -5.72 -7.83
C ASP A 9 2.26 -4.99 -8.99
N ALA A 10 2.29 -5.61 -10.17
CA ALA A 10 3.10 -5.14 -11.29
C ALA A 10 2.49 -3.97 -12.06
N THR A 11 1.40 -3.37 -11.58
CA THR A 11 0.68 -2.32 -12.30
C THR A 11 1.61 -1.21 -12.77
N PHE A 12 2.53 -0.76 -11.89
CA PHE A 12 3.40 0.38 -12.19
C PHE A 12 4.80 -0.03 -12.63
N SER A 13 4.99 -1.29 -13.06
CA SER A 13 6.34 -1.80 -13.35
C SER A 13 7.05 -1.00 -14.45
N GLU A 14 6.32 -0.39 -15.39
CA GLU A 14 6.91 0.41 -16.47
C GLU A 14 7.11 1.87 -16.07
N PHE A 15 6.72 2.25 -14.86
CA PHE A 15 6.85 3.62 -14.36
C PHE A 15 7.67 3.61 -13.08
N GLY A 16 8.93 3.18 -13.23
CA GLY A 16 9.78 2.85 -12.09
C GLY A 16 9.96 3.95 -11.06
N GLU A 17 10.09 5.21 -11.51
CA GLU A 17 10.22 6.32 -10.56
C GLU A 17 8.96 6.47 -9.72
N TYR A 18 7.79 6.42 -10.36
CA TYR A 18 6.54 6.51 -9.62
C TYR A 18 6.38 5.33 -8.68
N GLU A 19 6.70 4.12 -9.17
CA GLU A 19 6.57 2.91 -8.36
C GLU A 19 7.44 2.99 -7.11
N GLN A 20 8.69 3.46 -7.25
CA GLN A 20 9.58 3.59 -6.11
C GLN A 20 9.06 4.58 -5.08
N GLN A 21 8.54 5.71 -5.53
CA GLN A 21 8.01 6.72 -4.63
C GLN A 21 6.75 6.24 -3.92
N PHE A 22 5.89 5.55 -4.65
CA PHE A 22 4.67 4.98 -4.08
C PHE A 22 5.04 3.92 -3.03
N TYR A 23 5.95 3.01 -3.37
CA TYR A 23 6.42 1.98 -2.46
C TYR A 23 6.99 2.61 -1.19
N ALA A 24 7.85 3.61 -1.34
CA ALA A 24 8.49 4.26 -0.19
C ALA A 24 7.46 4.94 0.71
N ALA A 25 6.44 5.56 0.13
CA ALA A 25 5.40 6.23 0.92
C ALA A 25 4.62 5.21 1.75
N VAL A 26 4.21 4.10 1.14
CA VAL A 26 3.46 3.06 1.84
C VAL A 26 4.32 2.42 2.92
N GLN A 27 5.59 2.11 2.60
CA GLN A 27 6.51 1.50 3.55
C GLN A 27 6.75 2.39 4.75
N THR A 28 7.01 3.66 4.52
CA THR A 28 7.22 4.62 5.62
C THR A 28 5.98 4.70 6.51
N GLY A 29 4.80 4.80 5.90
CA GLY A 29 3.56 4.86 6.64
C GLY A 29 3.34 3.60 7.48
N TRP A 30 3.60 2.44 6.88
CA TRP A 30 3.42 1.17 7.56
C TRP A 30 4.37 1.03 8.76
N TYR A 31 5.64 1.38 8.57
CA TYR A 31 6.62 1.30 9.66
C TYR A 31 6.27 2.25 10.81
N GLN A 32 5.75 3.43 10.50
CA GLN A 32 5.28 4.37 11.53
C GLN A 32 4.13 3.79 12.33
N GLU A 33 3.17 3.14 11.66
CA GLU A 33 2.04 2.52 12.36
C GLU A 33 2.49 1.34 13.20
N ILE A 34 3.43 0.53 12.70
CA ILE A 34 3.99 -0.58 13.46
C ILE A 34 4.64 -0.05 14.73
N GLU A 35 5.41 1.02 14.62
CA GLU A 35 6.10 1.58 15.77
C GLU A 35 5.13 2.13 16.81
N PHE A 36 4.04 2.72 16.37
CA PHE A 36 3.04 3.26 17.28
C PHE A 36 2.23 2.17 17.97
N PHE A 37 1.72 1.21 17.21
CA PHE A 37 0.79 0.20 17.73
C PHE A 37 1.48 -1.04 18.27
N GLN A 38 2.72 -1.30 17.90
CA GLN A 38 3.51 -2.43 18.38
C GLN A 38 2.79 -3.78 18.25
N PRO A 39 2.33 -4.16 17.03
CA PRO A 39 1.69 -5.47 16.86
C PRO A 39 2.69 -6.59 17.14
N ILE A 40 2.20 -7.70 17.64
CA ILE A 40 3.06 -8.83 17.98
C ILE A 40 3.09 -9.90 16.89
N ASP A 41 2.44 -9.63 15.77
CA ASP A 41 2.35 -10.59 14.67
C ASP A 41 3.71 -10.92 14.11
N THR A 42 3.91 -12.21 13.79
CA THR A 42 5.07 -12.70 13.07
C THR A 42 4.61 -13.74 12.07
N SER A 43 5.30 -13.80 10.92
CA SER A 43 5.02 -14.79 9.88
C SER A 43 3.58 -14.76 9.39
N THR A 44 2.99 -13.58 9.34
CA THR A 44 1.62 -13.37 8.85
C THR A 44 1.63 -12.42 7.67
N ARG A 45 0.55 -12.43 6.90
CA ARG A 45 0.47 -11.56 5.73
C ARG A 45 -0.92 -10.95 5.61
N VAL A 46 -0.96 -9.76 5.02
CA VAL A 46 -2.20 -9.04 4.74
C VAL A 46 -2.16 -8.58 3.29
N GLN A 47 -3.19 -8.89 2.53
CA GLN A 47 -3.34 -8.39 1.16
C GLN A 47 -4.42 -7.33 1.15
N ILE A 48 -4.05 -6.11 0.76
CA ILE A 48 -4.96 -4.98 0.68
C ILE A 48 -5.25 -4.70 -0.80
N ARG A 49 -6.54 -4.50 -1.11
CA ARG A 49 -6.98 -4.03 -2.42
C ARG A 49 -7.54 -2.63 -2.27
N PHE A 50 -7.27 -1.78 -3.22
CA PHE A 50 -7.81 -0.41 -3.22
C PHE A 50 -7.80 0.15 -4.63
N THR A 51 -8.53 1.24 -4.82
CA THR A 51 -8.53 2.00 -6.08
C THR A 51 -7.69 3.24 -5.88
N LEU A 52 -6.71 3.44 -6.76
CA LEU A 52 -5.90 4.66 -6.80
C LEU A 52 -6.30 5.48 -8.01
N TYR A 53 -6.58 6.76 -7.78
CA TYR A 53 -6.98 7.69 -8.83
C TYR A 53 -5.77 8.48 -9.33
N ALA A 54 -5.92 9.04 -10.53
CA ALA A 54 -4.85 9.81 -11.16
C ALA A 54 -4.40 11.00 -10.31
N ASP A 55 -5.29 11.56 -9.50
CA ASP A 55 -4.97 12.68 -8.62
C ASP A 55 -4.35 12.24 -7.29
N GLY A 56 -4.14 10.94 -7.09
CA GLY A 56 -3.52 10.40 -5.87
C GLY A 56 -4.49 9.97 -4.80
N ARG A 57 -5.80 10.23 -4.95
CA ARG A 57 -6.80 9.76 -3.98
C ARG A 57 -6.88 8.25 -3.99
N VAL A 58 -7.26 7.68 -2.85
CA VAL A 58 -7.57 6.26 -2.76
C VAL A 58 -8.99 6.07 -2.28
N GLU A 59 -9.60 4.98 -2.71
CA GLU A 59 -10.93 4.58 -2.28
C GLU A 59 -11.00 3.07 -2.13
N SER A 60 -11.99 2.60 -1.38
CA SER A 60 -12.30 1.17 -1.26
C SER A 60 -11.12 0.36 -0.75
N VAL A 61 -10.40 0.91 0.21
CA VAL A 61 -9.26 0.22 0.84
C VAL A 61 -9.81 -0.91 1.69
N LYS A 62 -9.41 -2.15 1.36
CA LYS A 62 -9.99 -3.34 1.99
C LYS A 62 -8.97 -4.46 2.06
N ALA A 63 -8.89 -5.12 3.22
CA ALA A 63 -8.14 -6.36 3.36
C ALA A 63 -8.95 -7.48 2.72
N VAL A 64 -8.42 -8.04 1.62
CA VAL A 64 -9.11 -9.13 0.91
C VAL A 64 -8.61 -10.49 1.33
N GLN A 65 -7.43 -10.56 1.94
CA GLN A 65 -6.88 -11.77 2.52
C GLN A 65 -5.98 -11.39 3.68
N THR A 66 -6.13 -12.05 4.83
CA THR A 66 -5.26 -11.79 5.95
C THR A 66 -5.15 -13.02 6.84
N SER A 67 -3.92 -13.31 7.30
CA SER A 67 -3.65 -14.27 8.35
C SER A 67 -3.22 -13.57 9.62
N ALA A 68 -3.23 -12.23 9.62
CA ALA A 68 -2.75 -11.42 10.74
C ALA A 68 -3.89 -11.10 11.71
N SER A 69 -3.53 -10.56 12.86
CA SER A 69 -4.51 -10.09 13.85
C SER A 69 -5.29 -8.90 13.30
N GLU A 70 -6.38 -8.56 13.99
CA GLU A 70 -7.19 -7.41 13.61
C GLU A 70 -6.38 -6.12 13.64
N ILE A 71 -5.55 -5.94 14.67
CA ILE A 71 -4.76 -4.71 14.77
C ILE A 71 -3.69 -4.66 13.67
N ALA A 72 -3.04 -5.78 13.38
CA ALA A 72 -2.02 -5.82 12.33
C ALA A 72 -2.64 -5.56 10.96
N THR A 73 -3.85 -6.08 10.72
CA THR A 73 -4.58 -5.83 9.47
C THR A 73 -4.99 -4.36 9.36
N PHE A 74 -5.52 -3.79 10.44
CA PHE A 74 -5.90 -2.37 10.50
C PHE A 74 -4.71 -1.47 10.20
N ILE A 75 -3.53 -1.81 10.73
CA ILE A 75 -2.30 -1.06 10.49
C ILE A 75 -1.99 -0.98 9.00
N CYS A 76 -2.17 -2.08 8.26
CA CYS A 76 -1.90 -2.12 6.83
C CYS A 76 -2.88 -1.24 6.04
N GLU A 77 -4.17 -1.29 6.38
CA GLU A 77 -5.16 -0.42 5.77
C GLU A 77 -4.84 1.05 6.02
N THR A 78 -4.51 1.36 7.26
CA THR A 78 -4.20 2.72 7.69
C THR A 78 -2.94 3.26 7.01
N ALA A 79 -1.95 2.39 6.77
CA ALA A 79 -0.73 2.79 6.09
C ALA A 79 -1.01 3.36 4.70
N ILE A 80 -2.04 2.85 4.04
CA ILE A 80 -2.43 3.36 2.72
C ILE A 80 -3.32 4.58 2.86
N ILE A 81 -4.33 4.52 3.72
CA ILE A 81 -5.32 5.59 3.86
C ILE A 81 -4.65 6.89 4.31
N LYS A 82 -3.77 6.83 5.32
CA LYS A 82 -3.14 8.02 5.87
C LYS A 82 -2.15 8.68 4.92
N ARG A 83 -1.63 7.93 3.97
CA ARG A 83 -0.66 8.48 3.03
C ARG A 83 -1.30 9.13 1.83
N SER A 84 -2.61 8.90 1.63
CA SER A 84 -3.31 9.57 0.54
C SER A 84 -3.49 11.06 0.84
N PRO A 85 -3.50 11.95 -0.17
CA PRO A 85 -3.28 11.60 -1.56
C PRO A 85 -1.82 11.29 -1.86
N PHE A 86 -1.61 10.31 -2.72
CA PHE A 86 -0.29 10.00 -3.21
C PHE A 86 0.10 10.98 -4.31
N ARG A 87 1.34 10.88 -4.80
CA ARG A 87 1.77 11.70 -5.91
C ARG A 87 0.83 11.51 -7.10
N PRO A 88 0.38 12.58 -7.76
CA PRO A 88 -0.44 12.42 -8.97
C PRO A 88 0.30 11.67 -10.07
N TRP A 89 -0.45 10.97 -10.89
CA TRP A 89 0.11 10.25 -12.02
C TRP A 89 0.66 11.21 -13.07
N THR A 90 1.63 10.74 -13.83
CA THR A 90 2.13 11.48 -14.98
C THR A 90 1.12 11.39 -16.12
N LYS A 91 1.30 12.25 -17.13
CA LYS A 91 0.45 12.21 -18.32
C LYS A 91 0.52 10.84 -18.99
N GLU A 92 1.71 10.24 -19.04
CA GLU A 92 1.92 8.94 -19.65
C GLU A 92 1.12 7.86 -18.91
N MET A 93 1.10 7.93 -17.60
CA MET A 93 0.35 6.97 -16.78
C MET A 93 -1.15 7.09 -17.05
N VAL A 94 -1.66 8.33 -17.16
CA VAL A 94 -3.07 8.56 -17.45
C VAL A 94 -3.43 8.00 -18.84
N GLN A 95 -2.53 8.13 -19.81
CA GLN A 95 -2.77 7.57 -21.12
C GLN A 95 -2.89 6.05 -21.10
N VAL A 96 -2.13 5.39 -20.23
CA VAL A 96 -2.14 3.93 -20.12
C VAL A 96 -3.31 3.44 -19.27
N PHE A 97 -3.54 4.09 -18.12
CA PHE A 97 -4.48 3.57 -17.10
C PHE A 97 -5.83 4.26 -17.09
N GLY A 98 -5.98 5.42 -17.74
CA GLY A 98 -7.17 6.25 -17.59
C GLY A 98 -7.09 7.02 -16.28
N GLN A 99 -8.22 7.11 -15.57
CA GLN A 99 -8.31 7.97 -14.39
C GLN A 99 -8.15 7.21 -13.08
N GLN A 100 -8.17 5.90 -13.12
CA GLN A 100 -8.10 5.09 -11.91
C GLN A 100 -7.60 3.69 -12.20
N ARG A 101 -7.10 3.02 -11.17
CA ARG A 101 -6.63 1.65 -11.29
C ARG A 101 -6.80 0.93 -9.95
N THR A 102 -7.21 -0.32 -10.01
CA THR A 102 -7.25 -1.18 -8.83
C THR A 102 -5.86 -1.76 -8.59
N LEU A 103 -5.40 -1.65 -7.36
CA LEU A 103 -4.08 -2.11 -6.96
C LEU A 103 -4.18 -3.09 -5.79
N HIS A 104 -3.15 -3.92 -5.68
CA HIS A 104 -2.99 -4.83 -4.54
C HIS A 104 -1.61 -4.60 -3.93
N VAL A 105 -1.57 -4.53 -2.61
CA VAL A 105 -0.33 -4.48 -1.84
C VAL A 105 -0.37 -5.60 -0.81
N VAL A 106 0.69 -6.38 -0.73
CA VAL A 106 0.80 -7.47 0.23
C VAL A 106 1.84 -7.07 1.27
N PHE A 107 1.43 -7.14 2.54
CA PHE A 107 2.30 -6.83 3.67
C PHE A 107 2.64 -8.13 4.39
N HIS A 108 3.93 -8.34 4.64
CA HIS A 108 4.41 -9.52 5.39
C HIS A 108 4.99 -9.06 6.71
N TYR A 109 4.40 -9.49 7.82
CA TYR A 109 5.00 -9.34 9.14
C TYR A 109 6.01 -10.45 9.35
N ARG A 110 7.15 -10.14 9.93
CA ARG A 110 8.22 -11.12 10.17
C ARG A 110 8.40 -11.51 11.61
#